data_9ac20a7335f702cfbc43ade3b0856312
#
_entry.id   9ac20a7335f702cfbc43ade3b0856312
#
_cell.length_a   1.000
_cell.length_b   1.000
_cell.length_c   1.000
_cell.angle_alpha   90.00
_cell.angle_beta   90.00
_cell.angle_gamma   90.00
#
_symmetry.space_group_name_H-M   'P 1'
#
loop_
_entity.id
_entity.type
_entity.pdbx_description
1 polymer ?
#
loop_
_entity_poly.entity_id
_entity_poly.type
_entity_poly.pdbx_seq_one_letter_code
_entity_poly.pdbx_strand_id
1 'polypeptide(L)'
;NGIPGNERAPREVMKKYIEPYADEIDTDNLGSLIAKKVGDENGPKIMVAGHLDEVGFMVTQIDDKGFLKFQTVGGWWGQVMLAQRVTVTTRKGDEIIGVIGSKPPHIIPAEARKKVVEIKDMFIDIGASSKEEALEWGILPGDMVTPYFEFNVMKNEKYLLAKAWDNRIGCAIAIDVMRALKEQDHPNIVYGVGNVQEEVGLRGAKTTTFKIQPDIGFAVDVGIAGDTPGITPKESTSKMGAGPQIVIYDASMVSHKGLREFVIDTAEEHNIPYQFEAIAGGGTDAGSIHITANGIPSLSIGIATRYIHSHAGILHR
;
A
#
# COMPACT_ATOMS: atom_id res chain seq x y z
N ASN A 1 8.46 1.06 8.47
CA ASN A 1 8.74 -0.12 7.65
C ASN A 1 7.73 -1.22 7.96
N GLY A 2 7.20 -1.91 6.93
CA GLY A 2 6.23 -2.99 7.12
C GLY A 2 5.80 -3.61 5.80
N ILE A 3 6.36 -4.77 5.47
CA ILE A 3 5.93 -5.59 4.33
C ILE A 3 4.77 -6.52 4.75
N PRO A 4 4.07 -7.17 3.80
CA PRO A 4 3.08 -8.20 4.10
C PRO A 4 3.57 -9.22 5.14
N GLY A 5 2.81 -9.39 6.23
CA GLY A 5 3.14 -10.27 7.35
C GLY A 5 4.04 -9.64 8.43
N ASN A 6 4.50 -8.39 8.24
CA ASN A 6 5.33 -7.65 9.19
C ASN A 6 4.84 -6.22 9.40
N GLU A 7 3.51 -6.02 9.51
CA GLU A 7 2.87 -4.71 9.57
C GLU A 7 2.72 -4.13 10.99
N ARG A 8 3.37 -4.73 11.97
CA ARG A 8 3.22 -4.27 13.38
C ARG A 8 3.57 -2.78 13.55
N ALA A 9 4.69 -2.33 12.98
CA ALA A 9 5.13 -0.95 13.14
C ALA A 9 4.14 0.06 12.51
N PRO A 10 3.73 -0.06 11.23
CA PRO A 10 2.72 0.83 10.66
C PRO A 10 1.35 0.72 11.35
N ARG A 11 0.96 -0.46 11.84
CA ARG A 11 -0.27 -0.62 12.63
C ARG A 11 -0.23 0.21 13.91
N GLU A 12 0.86 0.16 14.68
CA GLU A 12 0.99 0.96 15.91
C GLU A 12 0.99 2.47 15.61
N VAL A 13 1.57 2.89 14.48
CA VAL A 13 1.48 4.28 14.03
C VAL A 13 0.04 4.65 13.70
N MET A 14 -0.66 3.87 12.88
CA MET A 14 -2.07 4.12 12.55
C MET A 14 -2.94 4.14 13.82
N LYS A 15 -2.74 3.18 14.73
CA LYS A 15 -3.46 3.12 16.00
C LYS A 15 -3.31 4.41 16.79
N LYS A 16 -2.09 4.90 16.97
CA LYS A 16 -1.80 6.15 17.68
C LYS A 16 -2.59 7.35 17.14
N TYR A 17 -2.76 7.43 15.82
CA TYR A 17 -3.45 8.55 15.18
C TYR A 17 -4.96 8.39 15.10
N ILE A 18 -5.50 7.17 15.02
CA ILE A 18 -6.93 6.91 14.89
C ILE A 18 -7.65 6.77 16.25
N GLU A 19 -6.96 6.25 17.27
CA GLU A 19 -7.52 5.96 18.60
C GLU A 19 -8.25 7.16 19.25
N PRO A 20 -7.78 8.43 19.13
CA PRO A 20 -8.50 9.58 19.70
C PRO A 20 -9.88 9.86 19.08
N TYR A 21 -10.21 9.21 17.99
CA TYR A 21 -11.43 9.42 17.19
C TYR A 21 -12.34 8.18 17.16
N ALA A 22 -11.90 7.08 17.72
CA ALA A 22 -12.63 5.83 17.76
C ALA A 22 -13.29 5.58 19.13
N ASP A 23 -14.44 4.93 19.14
CA ASP A 23 -15.07 4.46 20.37
C ASP A 23 -14.52 3.09 20.77
N GLU A 24 -14.03 2.30 19.81
CA GLU A 24 -13.44 0.99 20.02
C GLU A 24 -12.30 0.73 19.04
N ILE A 25 -11.23 0.09 19.51
CA ILE A 25 -10.12 -0.39 18.68
C ILE A 25 -9.99 -1.90 18.84
N ASP A 26 -9.95 -2.60 17.73
CA ASP A 26 -9.83 -4.06 17.68
C ASP A 26 -8.82 -4.47 16.59
N THR A 27 -8.47 -5.74 16.55
CA THR A 27 -7.61 -6.34 15.53
C THR A 27 -8.19 -7.68 15.08
N ASP A 28 -7.89 -8.09 13.87
CA ASP A 28 -8.12 -9.47 13.45
C ASP A 28 -6.90 -10.37 13.77
N ASN A 29 -7.03 -11.67 13.50
CA ASN A 29 -5.95 -12.63 13.78
C ASN A 29 -4.76 -12.53 12.81
N LEU A 30 -4.89 -11.81 11.70
CA LEU A 30 -3.78 -11.51 10.78
C LEU A 30 -3.03 -10.25 11.20
N GLY A 31 -3.64 -9.40 12.03
CA GLY A 31 -3.02 -8.19 12.54
C GLY A 31 -3.51 -6.89 11.89
N SER A 32 -4.62 -6.91 11.16
CA SER A 32 -5.27 -5.69 10.67
C SER A 32 -5.79 -4.85 11.84
N LEU A 33 -5.83 -3.53 11.68
CA LEU A 33 -6.39 -2.60 12.66
C LEU A 33 -7.83 -2.27 12.29
N ILE A 34 -8.74 -2.30 13.27
CA ILE A 34 -10.15 -1.98 13.12
C ILE A 34 -10.51 -0.92 14.16
N ALA A 35 -10.84 0.27 13.72
CA ALA A 35 -11.30 1.36 14.56
C ALA A 35 -12.80 1.61 14.29
N LYS A 36 -13.63 1.58 15.32
CA LYS A 36 -15.09 1.72 15.24
C LYS A 36 -15.53 3.06 15.78
N LYS A 37 -16.42 3.74 15.07
CA LYS A 37 -17.11 4.95 15.48
C LYS A 37 -18.61 4.76 15.35
N VAL A 38 -19.35 4.96 16.43
CA VAL A 38 -20.79 4.78 16.49
C VAL A 38 -21.47 6.14 16.41
N GLY A 39 -22.32 6.34 15.41
CA GLY A 39 -23.28 7.43 15.37
C GLY A 39 -24.64 6.93 15.88
N ASP A 40 -25.30 6.08 15.10
CA ASP A 40 -26.51 5.35 15.52
C ASP A 40 -26.20 3.86 15.63
N GLU A 41 -26.46 3.24 16.78
CA GLU A 41 -26.21 1.81 17.02
C GLU A 41 -26.99 0.89 16.07
N ASN A 42 -28.12 1.35 15.53
CA ASN A 42 -28.95 0.62 14.58
C ASN A 42 -28.69 1.02 13.13
N GLY A 43 -27.76 1.94 12.91
CA GLY A 43 -27.43 2.44 11.59
C GLY A 43 -26.60 1.45 10.75
N PRO A 44 -26.53 1.67 9.44
CA PRO A 44 -25.74 0.83 8.56
C PRO A 44 -24.23 0.94 8.89
N LYS A 45 -23.54 -0.19 8.74
CA LYS A 45 -22.11 -0.30 8.95
C LYS A 45 -21.35 0.08 7.68
N ILE A 46 -20.55 1.10 7.75
CA ILE A 46 -19.71 1.58 6.66
C ILE A 46 -18.25 1.27 6.96
N MET A 47 -17.58 0.56 6.08
CA MET A 47 -16.16 0.26 6.18
C MET A 47 -15.37 1.17 5.22
N VAL A 48 -14.36 1.87 5.75
CA VAL A 48 -13.38 2.65 4.99
C VAL A 48 -12.00 2.06 5.27
N ALA A 49 -11.41 1.43 4.28
CA ALA A 49 -10.20 0.66 4.42
C ALA A 49 -9.06 1.20 3.56
N GLY A 50 -7.86 1.28 4.13
CA GLY A 50 -6.59 1.30 3.43
C GLY A 50 -5.74 0.12 3.90
N HIS A 51 -4.58 -0.14 3.28
CA HIS A 51 -3.71 -1.20 3.74
C HIS A 51 -2.41 -0.69 4.37
N LEU A 52 -1.91 -1.46 5.34
CA LEU A 52 -0.75 -1.11 6.17
C LEU A 52 0.57 -1.55 5.54
N ASP A 53 0.55 -2.59 4.74
CA ASP A 53 1.73 -3.13 4.11
C ASP A 53 2.23 -2.27 2.96
N GLU A 54 3.49 -2.38 2.67
CA GLU A 54 4.16 -1.80 1.51
C GLU A 54 4.88 -2.93 0.76
N VAL A 55 5.06 -2.80 -0.56
CA VAL A 55 5.90 -3.71 -1.32
C VAL A 55 7.33 -3.71 -0.80
N GLY A 56 7.94 -4.87 -0.73
CA GLY A 56 9.30 -5.02 -0.25
C GLY A 56 9.91 -6.36 -0.61
N PHE A 57 10.79 -6.85 0.26
CA PHE A 57 11.50 -8.09 0.03
C PHE A 57 11.62 -8.86 1.34
N MET A 58 11.90 -10.15 1.23
CA MET A 58 12.19 -11.03 2.37
C MET A 58 13.53 -11.73 2.13
N VAL A 59 14.39 -11.73 3.12
CA VAL A 59 15.66 -12.49 3.08
C VAL A 59 15.33 -13.96 2.98
N THR A 60 15.90 -14.65 2.00
CA THR A 60 15.71 -16.11 1.84
C THR A 60 16.95 -16.91 2.16
N GLN A 61 18.13 -16.33 1.94
CA GLN A 61 19.42 -17.00 2.18
C GLN A 61 20.53 -15.96 2.38
N ILE A 62 21.55 -16.33 3.15
CA ILE A 62 22.82 -15.60 3.26
C ILE A 62 23.89 -16.46 2.60
N ASP A 63 24.62 -15.94 1.63
CA ASP A 63 25.71 -16.66 0.99
C ASP A 63 26.99 -16.62 1.82
N ASP A 64 28.00 -17.43 1.46
CA ASP A 64 29.26 -17.55 2.22
C ASP A 64 30.07 -16.24 2.29
N LYS A 65 29.75 -15.27 1.43
CA LYS A 65 30.40 -13.95 1.37
C LYS A 65 29.62 -12.86 2.11
N GLY A 66 28.48 -13.21 2.73
CA GLY A 66 27.63 -12.28 3.47
C GLY A 66 26.57 -11.55 2.64
N PHE A 67 26.44 -11.81 1.33
CA PHE A 67 25.36 -11.24 0.52
C PHE A 67 24.03 -11.95 0.81
N LEU A 68 22.94 -11.16 0.80
CA LEU A 68 21.61 -11.69 1.05
C LEU A 68 20.91 -12.01 -0.28
N LYS A 69 20.39 -13.22 -0.41
CA LYS A 69 19.39 -13.58 -1.40
C LYS A 69 18.02 -13.23 -0.85
N PHE A 70 17.13 -12.80 -1.72
CA PHE A 70 15.80 -12.33 -1.33
C PHE A 70 14.71 -12.78 -2.31
N GLN A 71 13.49 -12.77 -1.83
CA GLN A 71 12.27 -12.88 -2.63
C GLN A 71 11.53 -11.54 -2.58
N THR A 72 10.94 -11.12 -3.68
CA THR A 72 10.01 -9.98 -3.70
C THR A 72 8.72 -10.33 -2.95
N VAL A 73 8.19 -9.36 -2.23
CA VAL A 73 6.89 -9.43 -1.55
C VAL A 73 6.07 -8.26 -2.10
N GLY A 74 4.94 -8.58 -2.75
CA GLY A 74 4.22 -7.64 -3.60
C GLY A 74 4.80 -7.57 -5.02
N GLY A 75 4.20 -6.73 -5.86
CA GLY A 75 4.55 -6.59 -7.26
C GLY A 75 5.77 -5.69 -7.49
N TRP A 76 6.83 -6.21 -8.07
CA TRP A 76 8.06 -5.46 -8.38
C TRP A 76 8.47 -5.54 -9.84
N TRP A 77 8.89 -4.42 -10.39
CA TRP A 77 9.57 -4.37 -11.67
C TRP A 77 11.09 -4.30 -11.47
N GLY A 78 11.81 -5.34 -11.92
CA GLY A 78 13.25 -5.47 -11.66
C GLY A 78 14.10 -4.27 -12.10
N GLN A 79 13.64 -3.49 -13.08
CA GLN A 79 14.41 -2.33 -13.59
C GLN A 79 14.49 -1.17 -12.58
N VAL A 80 13.56 -1.06 -11.62
CA VAL A 80 13.58 0.02 -10.61
C VAL A 80 14.32 -0.37 -9.33
N MET A 81 14.90 -1.58 -9.27
CA MET A 81 15.48 -2.14 -8.05
C MET A 81 16.98 -1.93 -7.92
N LEU A 82 17.74 -2.04 -9.04
CA LEU A 82 19.21 -2.01 -9.02
C LEU A 82 19.77 -0.68 -8.51
N ALA A 83 20.82 -0.78 -7.69
CA ALA A 83 21.49 0.33 -7.02
C ALA A 83 20.61 1.11 -6.00
N GLN A 84 19.43 0.60 -5.69
CA GLN A 84 18.56 1.20 -4.67
C GLN A 84 18.98 0.76 -3.28
N ARG A 85 18.92 1.68 -2.33
CA ARG A 85 19.12 1.39 -0.91
C ARG A 85 17.90 0.71 -0.32
N VAL A 86 18.15 -0.20 0.61
CA VAL A 86 17.12 -0.90 1.37
C VAL A 86 17.47 -0.93 2.85
N THR A 87 16.47 -1.14 3.68
CA THR A 87 16.61 -1.40 5.11
C THR A 87 16.26 -2.86 5.37
N VAL A 88 17.22 -3.62 5.88
CA VAL A 88 16.97 -4.96 6.42
C VAL A 88 16.65 -4.79 7.90
N THR A 89 15.48 -5.26 8.33
CA THR A 89 15.05 -5.19 9.72
C THR A 89 15.12 -6.56 10.34
N THR A 90 15.99 -6.73 11.33
CA THR A 90 16.16 -7.99 12.06
C THR A 90 14.95 -8.28 12.94
N ARG A 91 14.80 -9.53 13.38
CA ARG A 91 13.74 -9.89 14.34
C ARG A 91 13.79 -9.13 15.67
N LYS A 92 14.95 -8.54 16.03
CA LYS A 92 15.11 -7.71 17.24
C LYS A 92 14.71 -6.24 16.99
N GLY A 93 14.49 -5.86 15.74
CA GLY A 93 14.17 -4.49 15.33
C GLY A 93 15.38 -3.64 14.96
N ASP A 94 16.59 -4.22 14.91
CA ASP A 94 17.77 -3.51 14.43
C ASP A 94 17.65 -3.29 12.91
N GLU A 95 17.98 -2.09 12.44
CA GLU A 95 17.91 -1.70 11.03
C GLU A 95 19.31 -1.62 10.42
N ILE A 96 19.54 -2.38 9.36
CA ILE A 96 20.80 -2.44 8.63
C ILE A 96 20.56 -1.96 7.20
N ILE A 97 21.33 -0.97 6.77
CA ILE A 97 21.24 -0.44 5.40
C ILE A 97 22.00 -1.37 4.44
N GLY A 98 21.35 -1.71 3.34
CA GLY A 98 21.94 -2.45 2.25
C GLY A 98 21.67 -1.81 0.89
N VAL A 99 22.27 -2.37 -0.14
CA VAL A 99 22.09 -1.95 -1.55
C VAL A 99 21.77 -3.16 -2.40
N ILE A 100 20.75 -3.04 -3.28
CA ILE A 100 20.45 -4.09 -4.26
C ILE A 100 21.47 -4.04 -5.38
N GLY A 101 22.19 -5.12 -5.57
CA GLY A 101 23.24 -5.27 -6.58
C GLY A 101 23.02 -6.45 -7.51
N SER A 102 23.81 -6.48 -8.55
CA SER A 102 23.96 -7.60 -9.49
C SER A 102 25.38 -7.63 -10.04
N LYS A 103 25.68 -8.62 -10.87
CA LYS A 103 26.95 -8.66 -11.61
C LYS A 103 27.13 -7.35 -12.39
N PRO A 104 28.26 -6.63 -12.23
CA PRO A 104 28.44 -5.31 -12.83
C PRO A 104 28.55 -5.39 -14.35
N PRO A 105 28.03 -4.37 -15.07
CA PRO A 105 27.98 -4.38 -16.54
C PRO A 105 29.37 -4.40 -17.22
N HIS A 106 30.40 -3.99 -16.49
CA HIS A 106 31.79 -3.93 -17.02
C HIS A 106 32.39 -5.31 -17.36
N ILE A 107 31.90 -6.38 -16.72
CA ILE A 107 32.43 -7.75 -16.86
C ILE A 107 31.40 -8.73 -17.47
N ILE A 108 30.30 -8.22 -18.01
CA ILE A 108 29.33 -9.03 -18.75
C ILE A 108 29.43 -8.75 -20.26
N PRO A 109 29.14 -9.74 -21.14
CA PRO A 109 29.15 -9.55 -22.60
C PRO A 109 28.20 -8.42 -23.03
N ALA A 110 28.57 -7.71 -24.13
CA ALA A 110 27.80 -6.56 -24.62
C ALA A 110 26.31 -6.89 -24.89
N GLU A 111 26.01 -8.06 -25.42
CA GLU A 111 24.62 -8.50 -25.65
C GLU A 111 23.83 -8.72 -24.36
N ALA A 112 24.49 -9.19 -23.31
CA ALA A 112 23.85 -9.37 -22.01
C ALA A 112 23.49 -8.05 -21.32
N ARG A 113 24.23 -6.96 -21.60
CA ARG A 113 23.92 -5.61 -21.08
C ARG A 113 22.61 -5.03 -21.61
N LYS A 114 22.13 -5.53 -22.75
CA LYS A 114 20.86 -5.11 -23.35
C LYS A 114 19.63 -5.78 -22.70
N LYS A 115 19.86 -6.81 -21.90
CA LYS A 115 18.80 -7.54 -21.20
C LYS A 115 18.57 -6.98 -19.81
N VAL A 116 17.32 -6.97 -19.39
CA VAL A 116 16.95 -6.70 -18.00
C VAL A 116 17.53 -7.77 -17.09
N VAL A 117 18.14 -7.36 -15.99
CA VAL A 117 18.63 -8.31 -14.96
C VAL A 117 17.43 -8.96 -14.30
N GLU A 118 17.39 -10.28 -14.28
CA GLU A 118 16.32 -11.00 -13.58
C GLU A 118 16.48 -10.88 -12.06
N ILE A 119 15.38 -10.80 -11.33
CA ILE A 119 15.38 -10.62 -9.87
C ILE A 119 16.17 -11.73 -9.16
N LYS A 120 16.10 -12.98 -9.66
CA LYS A 120 16.88 -14.10 -9.12
C LYS A 120 18.41 -13.91 -9.17
N ASP A 121 18.90 -13.04 -10.06
CA ASP A 121 20.33 -12.73 -10.26
C ASP A 121 20.78 -11.52 -9.44
N MET A 122 19.84 -10.92 -8.68
CA MET A 122 20.12 -9.83 -7.75
C MET A 122 20.45 -10.35 -6.35
N PHE A 123 21.08 -9.51 -5.57
CA PHE A 123 21.40 -9.75 -4.16
C PHE A 123 21.36 -8.42 -3.39
N ILE A 124 21.32 -8.48 -2.07
CA ILE A 124 21.48 -7.31 -1.22
C ILE A 124 22.86 -7.38 -0.58
N ASP A 125 23.64 -6.32 -0.77
CA ASP A 125 24.91 -6.08 -0.11
C ASP A 125 24.70 -5.23 1.13
N ILE A 126 25.04 -5.79 2.30
CA ILE A 126 24.94 -5.12 3.60
C ILE A 126 26.31 -4.77 4.17
N GLY A 127 27.40 -5.02 3.41
CA GLY A 127 28.77 -4.78 3.82
C GLY A 127 29.36 -5.87 4.71
N ALA A 128 28.68 -7.01 4.90
CA ALA A 128 29.25 -8.15 5.63
C ALA A 128 30.35 -8.84 4.77
N SER A 129 31.40 -9.31 5.45
CA SER A 129 32.54 -9.98 4.82
C SER A 129 32.37 -11.50 4.78
N SER A 130 31.42 -12.04 5.55
CA SER A 130 31.10 -13.47 5.58
C SER A 130 29.66 -13.70 6.06
N LYS A 131 29.19 -14.93 5.87
CA LYS A 131 27.92 -15.38 6.40
C LYS A 131 27.85 -15.28 7.91
N GLU A 132 28.92 -15.65 8.59
CA GLU A 132 29.04 -15.62 10.05
C GLU A 132 28.85 -14.21 10.57
N GLU A 133 29.50 -13.21 9.96
CA GLU A 133 29.33 -11.80 10.33
C GLU A 133 27.90 -11.30 10.13
N ALA A 134 27.24 -11.65 9.03
CA ALA A 134 25.84 -11.30 8.82
C ALA A 134 24.92 -11.94 9.88
N LEU A 135 25.19 -13.19 10.28
CA LEU A 135 24.49 -13.87 11.37
C LEU A 135 24.76 -13.24 12.75
N GLU A 136 25.98 -12.80 13.01
CA GLU A 136 26.33 -12.06 14.25
C GLU A 136 25.59 -10.73 14.35
N TRP A 137 25.32 -10.05 13.23
CA TRP A 137 24.47 -8.87 13.16
C TRP A 137 22.98 -9.19 13.36
N GLY A 138 22.62 -10.47 13.48
CA GLY A 138 21.28 -10.93 13.77
C GLY A 138 20.39 -11.13 12.55
N ILE A 139 20.95 -11.08 11.34
CA ILE A 139 20.19 -11.31 10.10
C ILE A 139 19.88 -12.79 9.93
N LEU A 140 18.62 -13.08 9.61
CA LEU A 140 18.13 -14.44 9.39
C LEU A 140 17.23 -14.51 8.12
N PRO A 141 17.13 -15.67 7.49
CA PRO A 141 16.04 -15.91 6.53
C PRO A 141 14.68 -15.64 7.17
N GLY A 142 13.83 -14.90 6.45
CA GLY A 142 12.53 -14.41 6.95
C GLY A 142 12.55 -12.97 7.41
N ASP A 143 13.71 -12.34 7.57
CA ASP A 143 13.80 -10.93 7.92
C ASP A 143 13.26 -10.06 6.78
N MET A 144 12.51 -9.02 7.15
CA MET A 144 11.93 -8.10 6.17
C MET A 144 12.95 -7.12 5.63
N VAL A 145 12.77 -6.76 4.37
CA VAL A 145 13.55 -5.73 3.69
C VAL A 145 12.61 -4.74 3.04
N THR A 146 12.78 -3.47 3.34
CA THR A 146 11.96 -2.39 2.78
C THR A 146 12.81 -1.40 1.98
N PRO A 147 12.24 -0.69 1.01
CA PRO A 147 12.89 0.47 0.42
C PRO A 147 13.38 1.45 1.48
N TYR A 148 14.58 1.97 1.32
CA TYR A 148 15.08 3.09 2.13
C TYR A 148 14.85 4.39 1.38
N PHE A 149 13.90 5.20 1.86
CA PHE A 149 13.61 6.50 1.28
C PHE A 149 13.06 7.47 2.34
N GLU A 150 13.54 8.71 2.32
CA GLU A 150 13.11 9.74 3.24
C GLU A 150 11.96 10.56 2.66
N PHE A 151 11.03 10.98 3.51
CA PHE A 151 9.97 11.91 3.13
C PHE A 151 10.52 13.28 2.76
N ASN A 152 10.07 13.83 1.63
CA ASN A 152 10.47 15.14 1.15
C ASN A 152 9.27 15.93 0.60
N VAL A 153 9.15 17.18 0.99
CA VAL A 153 8.31 18.16 0.29
C VAL A 153 9.09 18.64 -0.92
N MET A 154 8.55 18.53 -2.12
CA MET A 154 9.23 18.93 -3.35
C MET A 154 9.29 20.46 -3.50
N LYS A 155 10.06 20.97 -4.47
CA LYS A 155 10.17 22.42 -4.71
C LYS A 155 8.81 23.08 -4.97
N ASN A 156 7.91 22.40 -5.68
CA ASN A 156 6.50 22.73 -5.66
C ASN A 156 5.89 22.02 -4.46
N GLU A 157 5.58 22.75 -3.43
CA GLU A 157 5.12 22.24 -2.12
C GLU A 157 3.78 21.49 -2.16
N LYS A 158 3.09 21.51 -3.30
CA LYS A 158 1.92 20.67 -3.54
C LYS A 158 2.29 19.20 -3.77
N TYR A 159 3.53 18.89 -4.06
CA TYR A 159 4.00 17.53 -4.32
C TYR A 159 4.84 17.00 -3.17
N LEU A 160 4.48 15.82 -2.73
CA LEU A 160 5.14 15.08 -1.66
C LEU A 160 5.82 13.85 -2.25
N LEU A 161 7.09 13.66 -1.91
CA LEU A 161 7.89 12.54 -2.37
C LEU A 161 8.23 11.64 -1.19
N ALA A 162 7.82 10.37 -1.25
CA ALA A 162 8.12 9.37 -0.24
C ALA A 162 7.95 7.95 -0.80
N LYS A 163 8.37 6.95 -0.03
CA LYS A 163 7.99 5.55 -0.25
C LYS A 163 6.59 5.28 0.31
N ALA A 164 6.01 4.15 -0.05
CA ALA A 164 4.81 3.60 0.59
C ALA A 164 3.59 4.53 0.59
N TRP A 165 3.46 5.44 -0.39
CA TRP A 165 2.17 6.09 -0.62
C TRP A 165 1.08 5.05 -0.85
N ASP A 166 1.45 3.98 -1.53
CA ASP A 166 0.78 2.71 -1.60
C ASP A 166 1.07 1.90 -0.33
N ASN A 167 0.15 1.76 0.67
CA ASN A 167 -1.10 2.54 0.69
C ASN A 167 -1.26 3.28 2.04
N ARG A 168 -0.20 3.94 2.48
CA ARG A 168 -0.25 4.73 3.73
C ARG A 168 -1.17 5.94 3.59
N ILE A 169 -1.43 6.41 2.34
CA ILE A 169 -2.39 7.49 2.11
C ILE A 169 -3.83 7.01 2.37
N GLY A 170 -4.19 5.80 1.98
CA GLY A 170 -5.50 5.22 2.30
C GLY A 170 -5.71 5.09 3.81
N CYS A 171 -4.68 4.64 4.55
CA CYS A 171 -4.71 4.62 6.01
C CYS A 171 -4.89 6.03 6.60
N ALA A 172 -4.20 7.04 6.08
CA ALA A 172 -4.33 8.42 6.53
C ALA A 172 -5.74 8.97 6.27
N ILE A 173 -6.33 8.67 5.13
CA ILE A 173 -7.71 9.07 4.79
C ILE A 173 -8.72 8.37 5.73
N ALA A 174 -8.53 7.08 6.05
CA ALA A 174 -9.37 6.41 7.03
C ALA A 174 -9.32 7.10 8.41
N ILE A 175 -8.13 7.55 8.85
CA ILE A 175 -7.96 8.35 10.06
C ILE A 175 -8.71 9.69 9.94
N ASP A 176 -8.60 10.38 8.81
CA ASP A 176 -9.23 11.67 8.58
C ASP A 176 -10.75 11.59 8.55
N VAL A 177 -11.31 10.50 7.99
CA VAL A 177 -12.77 10.22 8.06
C VAL A 177 -13.21 10.08 9.51
N MET A 178 -12.51 9.27 10.32
CA MET A 178 -12.83 9.11 11.74
C MET A 178 -12.71 10.42 12.52
N ARG A 179 -11.69 11.22 12.20
CA ARG A 179 -11.50 12.56 12.79
C ARG A 179 -12.63 13.51 12.44
N ALA A 180 -13.09 13.51 11.19
CA ALA A 180 -14.19 14.36 10.74
C ALA A 180 -15.53 14.03 11.43
N LEU A 181 -15.72 12.76 11.76
CA LEU A 181 -16.94 12.28 12.42
C LEU A 181 -16.93 12.42 13.94
N LYS A 182 -15.82 12.86 14.55
CA LYS A 182 -15.65 12.85 16.01
C LYS A 182 -16.78 13.61 16.75
N GLU A 183 -17.15 14.78 16.22
CA GLU A 183 -18.10 15.70 16.85
C GLU A 183 -19.33 15.93 15.98
N GLN A 184 -19.61 15.02 15.07
CA GLN A 184 -20.75 15.09 14.17
C GLN A 184 -21.75 13.98 14.49
N ASP A 185 -23.02 14.34 14.59
CA ASP A 185 -24.09 13.35 14.58
C ASP A 185 -24.17 12.73 13.19
N HIS A 186 -24.13 11.42 13.12
CA HIS A 186 -24.24 10.68 11.86
C HIS A 186 -25.05 9.38 12.07
N PRO A 187 -25.80 8.92 11.04
CA PRO A 187 -26.72 7.79 11.20
C PRO A 187 -26.03 6.41 11.04
N ASN A 188 -24.72 6.35 11.02
CA ASN A 188 -23.99 5.15 10.64
C ASN A 188 -23.12 4.63 11.79
N ILE A 189 -22.71 3.34 11.69
CA ILE A 189 -21.52 2.83 12.37
C ILE A 189 -20.38 2.83 11.35
N VAL A 190 -19.32 3.60 11.60
CA VAL A 190 -18.20 3.72 10.66
C VAL A 190 -16.98 2.98 11.20
N TYR A 191 -16.34 2.21 10.33
CA TYR A 191 -15.11 1.49 10.62
C TYR A 191 -13.98 2.05 9.77
N GLY A 192 -12.96 2.64 10.42
CA GLY A 192 -11.68 2.98 9.81
C GLY A 192 -10.73 1.79 9.93
N VAL A 193 -10.30 1.24 8.81
CA VAL A 193 -9.57 -0.04 8.79
C VAL A 193 -8.20 0.11 8.14
N GLY A 194 -7.17 -0.45 8.79
CA GLY A 194 -5.86 -0.69 8.20
C GLY A 194 -5.66 -2.18 7.97
N ASN A 195 -5.85 -2.63 6.75
CA ASN A 195 -5.70 -4.04 6.38
C ASN A 195 -4.22 -4.43 6.28
N VAL A 196 -3.94 -5.72 6.44
CA VAL A 196 -2.61 -6.32 6.26
C VAL A 196 -2.60 -7.19 5.01
N GLN A 197 -1.41 -7.42 4.44
CA GLN A 197 -1.20 -8.37 3.34
C GLN A 197 -2.08 -8.10 2.10
N GLU A 198 -2.33 -6.84 1.79
CA GLU A 198 -3.03 -6.46 0.55
C GLU A 198 -2.20 -6.84 -0.67
N GLU A 199 -0.93 -6.47 -0.67
CA GLU A 199 0.05 -6.61 -1.77
C GLU A 199 0.32 -8.07 -2.20
N VAL A 200 -0.13 -9.02 -1.42
CA VAL A 200 0.02 -10.47 -1.68
C VAL A 200 -1.32 -11.18 -1.84
N GLY A 201 -2.39 -10.44 -2.11
CA GLY A 201 -3.69 -11.00 -2.48
C GLY A 201 -4.86 -10.60 -1.59
N LEU A 202 -4.94 -9.32 -1.15
CA LEU A 202 -6.11 -8.70 -0.50
C LEU A 202 -6.56 -9.46 0.77
N ARG A 203 -5.59 -10.02 1.54
CA ARG A 203 -5.89 -11.04 2.55
C ARG A 203 -6.55 -10.46 3.78
N GLY A 204 -6.03 -9.35 4.31
CA GLY A 204 -6.58 -8.67 5.47
C GLY A 204 -7.99 -8.14 5.24
N ALA A 205 -8.28 -7.64 4.05
CA ALA A 205 -9.62 -7.20 3.68
C ALA A 205 -10.67 -8.30 3.84
N LYS A 206 -10.34 -9.53 3.51
CA LYS A 206 -11.24 -10.66 3.69
C LYS A 206 -11.54 -10.95 5.15
N THR A 207 -10.52 -10.92 6.03
CA THR A 207 -10.69 -11.24 7.46
C THR A 207 -11.36 -10.12 8.22
N THR A 208 -11.02 -8.86 7.93
CA THR A 208 -11.69 -7.69 8.55
C THR A 208 -13.13 -7.56 8.12
N THR A 209 -13.43 -7.76 6.84
CA THR A 209 -14.80 -7.75 6.32
C THR A 209 -15.65 -8.85 6.95
N PHE A 210 -15.11 -10.07 7.10
CA PHE A 210 -15.80 -11.15 7.78
C PHE A 210 -16.10 -10.81 9.24
N LYS A 211 -15.18 -10.15 9.94
CA LYS A 211 -15.32 -9.76 11.34
C LYS A 211 -16.32 -8.61 11.53
N ILE A 212 -16.27 -7.59 10.67
CA ILE A 212 -17.12 -6.38 10.74
C ILE A 212 -18.52 -6.65 10.19
N GLN A 213 -18.63 -7.41 9.11
CA GLN A 213 -19.85 -7.58 8.31
C GLN A 213 -20.49 -6.24 7.94
N PRO A 214 -19.79 -5.39 7.16
CA PRO A 214 -20.29 -4.08 6.77
C PRO A 214 -21.42 -4.18 5.75
N ASP A 215 -22.31 -3.19 5.74
CA ASP A 215 -23.36 -3.04 4.73
C ASP A 215 -22.81 -2.39 3.45
N ILE A 216 -21.77 -1.57 3.57
CA ILE A 216 -21.08 -0.88 2.48
C ILE A 216 -19.58 -0.87 2.75
N GLY A 217 -18.77 -1.10 1.70
CA GLY A 217 -17.32 -1.09 1.76
C GLY A 217 -16.67 -0.09 0.81
N PHE A 218 -15.77 0.72 1.34
CA PHE A 218 -14.86 1.56 0.57
C PHE A 218 -13.42 1.09 0.77
N ALA A 219 -12.72 0.79 -0.32
CA ALA A 219 -11.26 0.74 -0.30
C ALA A 219 -10.73 2.09 -0.78
N VAL A 220 -9.84 2.69 -0.01
CA VAL A 220 -9.12 3.90 -0.40
C VAL A 220 -7.70 3.47 -0.72
N ASP A 221 -7.29 3.68 -1.96
CA ASP A 221 -6.02 3.18 -2.46
C ASP A 221 -5.33 4.19 -3.38
N VAL A 222 -4.13 3.90 -3.83
CA VAL A 222 -3.49 4.68 -4.89
C VAL A 222 -3.96 4.21 -6.26
N GLY A 223 -3.91 5.12 -7.24
CA GLY A 223 -4.13 4.78 -8.64
C GLY A 223 -3.03 5.39 -9.51
N ILE A 224 -2.92 4.93 -10.73
CA ILE A 224 -1.87 5.36 -11.66
C ILE A 224 -2.14 6.80 -12.12
N ALA A 225 -1.18 7.70 -11.88
CA ALA A 225 -1.19 9.03 -12.49
C ALA A 225 -0.76 8.94 -13.95
N GLY A 226 -1.66 9.26 -14.87
CA GLY A 226 -1.44 9.24 -16.31
C GLY A 226 -0.74 10.49 -16.88
N ASP A 227 -0.27 11.40 -16.03
CA ASP A 227 0.32 12.68 -16.41
C ASP A 227 1.87 12.65 -16.47
N THR A 228 2.48 11.48 -16.61
CA THR A 228 3.92 11.33 -16.84
C THR A 228 4.25 11.17 -18.31
N PRO A 229 5.46 11.59 -18.76
CA PRO A 229 5.87 11.37 -20.13
C PRO A 229 5.81 9.90 -20.55
N GLY A 230 5.26 9.63 -21.73
CA GLY A 230 5.15 8.30 -22.30
C GLY A 230 3.80 7.62 -22.05
N ILE A 231 2.96 8.14 -21.17
CA ILE A 231 1.58 7.66 -21.00
C ILE A 231 0.64 8.41 -21.94
N THR A 232 -0.20 7.67 -22.65
CA THR A 232 -1.20 8.23 -23.57
C THR A 232 -2.58 8.28 -22.91
N PRO A 233 -3.50 9.15 -23.39
CA PRO A 233 -4.88 9.20 -22.87
C PRO A 233 -5.67 7.90 -23.02
N LYS A 234 -5.20 6.97 -23.86
CA LYS A 234 -5.81 5.62 -23.98
C LYS A 234 -5.40 4.69 -22.84
N GLU A 235 -4.29 4.96 -22.18
CA GLU A 235 -3.75 4.15 -21.10
C GLU A 235 -4.21 4.65 -19.73
N SER A 236 -4.14 5.94 -19.48
CA SER A 236 -4.75 6.60 -18.32
C SER A 236 -5.02 8.08 -18.62
N THR A 237 -6.14 8.58 -18.14
CA THR A 237 -6.51 10.00 -18.20
C THR A 237 -6.34 10.70 -16.87
N SER A 238 -6.08 9.95 -15.82
CA SER A 238 -5.98 10.46 -14.46
C SER A 238 -4.76 11.36 -14.27
N LYS A 239 -4.94 12.42 -13.49
CA LYS A 239 -3.90 13.43 -13.21
C LYS A 239 -3.80 13.67 -11.71
N MET A 240 -2.59 13.86 -11.23
CA MET A 240 -2.40 14.31 -9.87
C MET A 240 -3.03 15.67 -9.62
N GLY A 241 -3.73 15.82 -8.49
CA GLY A 241 -4.39 17.07 -8.10
C GLY A 241 -5.68 17.40 -8.83
N ALA A 242 -6.21 16.51 -9.69
CA ALA A 242 -7.48 16.70 -10.38
C ALA A 242 -8.68 16.04 -9.66
N GLY A 243 -8.54 15.68 -8.42
CA GLY A 243 -9.53 15.01 -7.57
C GLY A 243 -9.31 13.50 -7.45
N PRO A 244 -10.04 12.84 -6.53
CA PRO A 244 -9.98 11.40 -6.37
C PRO A 244 -10.46 10.66 -7.62
N GLN A 245 -9.97 9.45 -7.78
CA GLN A 245 -10.39 8.55 -8.85
C GLN A 245 -11.53 7.67 -8.35
N ILE A 246 -12.65 7.69 -9.04
CA ILE A 246 -13.73 6.71 -8.85
C ILE A 246 -13.38 5.51 -9.74
N VAL A 247 -12.96 4.41 -9.13
CA VAL A 247 -12.56 3.20 -9.85
C VAL A 247 -13.81 2.45 -10.30
N ILE A 248 -14.05 2.45 -11.61
CA ILE A 248 -15.24 1.80 -12.19
C ILE A 248 -15.02 0.30 -12.40
N TYR A 249 -13.76 -0.10 -12.60
CA TYR A 249 -13.34 -1.48 -12.86
C TYR A 249 -11.86 -1.65 -12.52
N ASP A 250 -11.51 -2.76 -11.88
CA ASP A 250 -10.16 -3.30 -11.78
C ASP A 250 -10.17 -4.82 -12.01
N ALA A 251 -9.01 -5.49 -11.97
CA ALA A 251 -8.94 -6.94 -12.20
C ALA A 251 -9.65 -7.77 -11.12
N SER A 252 -9.94 -7.19 -9.96
CA SER A 252 -10.56 -7.86 -8.82
C SER A 252 -12.04 -7.53 -8.64
N MET A 253 -12.53 -6.39 -9.21
CA MET A 253 -13.87 -5.89 -8.95
C MET A 253 -14.44 -5.09 -10.13
N VAL A 254 -15.75 -5.24 -10.36
CA VAL A 254 -16.59 -4.25 -11.02
C VAL A 254 -17.34 -3.49 -9.92
N SER A 255 -17.16 -2.18 -9.84
CA SER A 255 -17.74 -1.38 -8.76
C SER A 255 -19.28 -1.45 -8.75
N HIS A 256 -19.86 -1.48 -7.55
CA HIS A 256 -21.32 -1.54 -7.38
C HIS A 256 -21.97 -0.28 -7.97
N LYS A 257 -22.86 -0.46 -8.98
CA LYS A 257 -23.43 0.64 -9.77
C LYS A 257 -24.10 1.71 -8.89
N GLY A 258 -25.02 1.31 -8.03
CA GLY A 258 -25.77 2.27 -7.21
C GLY A 258 -24.88 3.04 -6.23
N LEU A 259 -23.87 2.39 -5.64
CA LEU A 259 -22.91 3.06 -4.75
C LEU A 259 -22.04 4.05 -5.53
N ARG A 260 -21.60 3.68 -6.73
CA ARG A 260 -20.85 4.57 -7.62
C ARG A 260 -21.65 5.81 -8.02
N GLU A 261 -22.91 5.62 -8.42
CA GLU A 261 -23.81 6.73 -8.76
C GLU A 261 -24.03 7.64 -7.56
N PHE A 262 -24.28 7.10 -6.38
CA PHE A 262 -24.40 7.85 -5.14
C PHE A 262 -23.16 8.71 -4.85
N VAL A 263 -21.95 8.17 -5.03
CA VAL A 263 -20.69 8.89 -4.80
C VAL A 263 -20.51 10.01 -5.85
N ILE A 264 -20.91 9.77 -7.12
CA ILE A 264 -20.87 10.78 -8.18
C ILE A 264 -21.83 11.92 -7.85
N ASP A 265 -23.10 11.62 -7.54
CA ASP A 265 -24.11 12.60 -7.18
C ASP A 265 -23.66 13.45 -5.96
N THR A 266 -23.07 12.80 -4.95
CA THR A 266 -22.51 13.49 -3.78
C THR A 266 -21.36 14.42 -4.17
N ALA A 267 -20.47 13.99 -5.02
CA ALA A 267 -19.35 14.81 -5.48
C ALA A 267 -19.84 16.03 -6.27
N GLU A 268 -20.84 15.85 -7.14
CA GLU A 268 -21.46 16.94 -7.90
C GLU A 268 -22.20 17.93 -7.01
N GLU A 269 -22.98 17.47 -6.04
CA GLU A 269 -23.72 18.30 -5.08
C GLU A 269 -22.77 19.19 -4.26
N HIS A 270 -21.63 18.64 -3.88
CA HIS A 270 -20.64 19.36 -3.06
C HIS A 270 -19.52 20.03 -3.88
N ASN A 271 -19.61 20.02 -5.22
CA ASN A 271 -18.60 20.57 -6.14
C ASN A 271 -17.19 19.99 -5.90
N ILE A 272 -17.10 18.70 -5.57
CA ILE A 272 -15.84 17.98 -5.40
C ILE A 272 -15.39 17.49 -6.77
N PRO A 273 -14.21 17.91 -7.27
CA PRO A 273 -13.69 17.39 -8.53
C PRO A 273 -13.36 15.90 -8.37
N TYR A 274 -13.64 15.10 -9.37
CA TYR A 274 -13.32 13.68 -9.41
C TYR A 274 -12.87 13.23 -10.80
N GLN A 275 -12.30 12.06 -10.88
CA GLN A 275 -11.85 11.41 -12.10
C GLN A 275 -12.37 9.98 -12.16
N PHE A 276 -12.43 9.38 -13.33
CA PHE A 276 -12.69 7.95 -13.45
C PHE A 276 -11.40 7.18 -13.71
N GLU A 277 -11.33 5.97 -13.15
CA GLU A 277 -10.24 5.05 -13.38
C GLU A 277 -10.76 3.65 -13.75
N ALA A 278 -10.10 3.02 -14.72
CA ALA A 278 -10.36 1.64 -15.12
C ALA A 278 -9.01 0.95 -15.39
N ILE A 279 -8.65 -0.01 -14.58
CA ILE A 279 -7.35 -0.69 -14.64
C ILE A 279 -7.58 -2.17 -14.93
N ALA A 280 -7.06 -2.66 -16.07
CA ALA A 280 -7.20 -4.06 -16.45
C ALA A 280 -6.31 -5.03 -15.64
N GLY A 281 -5.30 -4.52 -14.98
CA GLY A 281 -4.38 -5.28 -14.12
C GLY A 281 -4.31 -4.67 -12.71
N GLY A 282 -4.04 -5.49 -11.70
CA GLY A 282 -4.07 -5.09 -10.31
C GLY A 282 -5.47 -5.12 -9.70
N GLY A 283 -5.57 -4.89 -8.42
CA GLY A 283 -6.81 -4.88 -7.66
C GLY A 283 -6.62 -4.07 -6.40
N THR A 284 -7.68 -3.86 -5.64
CA THR A 284 -7.68 -3.19 -4.36
C THR A 284 -8.42 -4.02 -3.33
N ASP A 285 -8.33 -3.68 -2.06
CA ASP A 285 -9.07 -4.33 -0.98
C ASP A 285 -10.58 -4.46 -1.25
N ALA A 286 -11.17 -3.54 -2.07
CA ALA A 286 -12.56 -3.63 -2.49
C ALA A 286 -12.89 -4.95 -3.22
N GLY A 287 -11.92 -5.51 -3.94
CA GLY A 287 -12.03 -6.80 -4.60
C GLY A 287 -12.29 -7.97 -3.65
N SER A 288 -11.73 -7.91 -2.44
CA SER A 288 -11.98 -8.92 -1.40
C SER A 288 -13.21 -8.59 -0.55
N ILE A 289 -13.47 -7.30 -0.29
CA ILE A 289 -14.63 -6.85 0.47
C ILE A 289 -15.92 -7.27 -0.23
N HIS A 290 -16.07 -6.97 -1.53
CA HIS A 290 -17.34 -7.14 -2.25
C HIS A 290 -17.81 -8.59 -2.40
N ILE A 291 -16.91 -9.57 -2.35
CA ILE A 291 -17.23 -11.00 -2.47
C ILE A 291 -17.32 -11.72 -1.11
N THR A 292 -17.11 -11.01 0.00
CA THR A 292 -17.13 -11.62 1.32
C THR A 292 -18.58 -11.83 1.78
N ALA A 293 -18.84 -12.94 2.50
CA ALA A 293 -20.14 -13.34 3.00
C ALA A 293 -21.20 -13.43 1.89
N ASN A 294 -22.23 -12.58 1.94
CA ASN A 294 -23.35 -12.58 1.01
C ASN A 294 -23.17 -11.58 -0.15
N GLY A 295 -21.98 -10.98 -0.23
CA GLY A 295 -21.69 -9.86 -1.12
C GLY A 295 -21.98 -8.52 -0.48
N ILE A 296 -21.08 -7.56 -0.65
CA ILE A 296 -21.13 -6.22 -0.04
C ILE A 296 -21.01 -5.19 -1.14
N PRO A 297 -21.95 -4.25 -1.31
CA PRO A 297 -21.78 -3.10 -2.17
C PRO A 297 -20.47 -2.38 -1.87
N SER A 298 -19.55 -2.39 -2.84
CA SER A 298 -18.20 -1.86 -2.62
C SER A 298 -17.75 -0.95 -3.76
N LEU A 299 -16.88 -0.01 -3.42
CA LEU A 299 -16.25 0.92 -4.34
C LEU A 299 -14.82 1.19 -3.92
N SER A 300 -13.91 1.27 -4.89
CA SER A 300 -12.56 1.76 -4.67
C SER A 300 -12.46 3.24 -5.03
N ILE A 301 -11.84 4.04 -4.16
CA ILE A 301 -11.51 5.45 -4.36
C ILE A 301 -10.00 5.54 -4.48
N GLY A 302 -9.51 5.92 -5.65
CA GLY A 302 -8.09 6.02 -5.95
C GLY A 302 -7.52 7.41 -5.73
N ILE A 303 -6.25 7.47 -5.35
CA ILE A 303 -5.45 8.70 -5.27
C ILE A 303 -4.38 8.62 -6.35
N ALA A 304 -4.48 9.48 -7.39
CA ALA A 304 -3.52 9.49 -8.49
C ALA A 304 -2.10 9.72 -7.98
N THR A 305 -1.24 8.70 -8.13
CA THR A 305 0.12 8.67 -7.59
C THR A 305 1.09 8.24 -8.69
N ARG A 306 2.26 8.88 -8.75
CA ARG A 306 3.32 8.50 -9.69
C ARG A 306 4.28 7.50 -9.03
N TYR A 307 4.81 6.58 -9.83
CA TYR A 307 5.88 5.65 -9.46
C TYR A 307 5.51 4.71 -8.31
N ILE A 308 4.26 4.25 -8.27
CA ILE A 308 3.83 3.19 -7.35
C ILE A 308 4.68 1.92 -7.55
N HIS A 309 4.74 1.05 -6.53
CA HIS A 309 5.56 -0.17 -6.54
C HIS A 309 7.04 0.09 -6.86
N SER A 310 7.59 1.17 -6.29
CA SER A 310 9.01 1.52 -6.41
C SER A 310 9.54 2.08 -5.08
N HIS A 311 10.82 2.46 -5.06
CA HIS A 311 11.44 3.06 -3.88
C HIS A 311 10.90 4.45 -3.53
N ALA A 312 10.32 5.15 -4.50
CA ALA A 312 9.85 6.51 -4.32
C ALA A 312 8.60 6.79 -5.15
N GLY A 313 7.56 7.29 -4.52
CA GLY A 313 6.34 7.75 -5.16
C GLY A 313 6.12 9.24 -4.98
N ILE A 314 5.35 9.86 -5.86
CA ILE A 314 4.96 11.26 -5.76
C ILE A 314 3.45 11.36 -5.64
N LEU A 315 3.00 12.07 -4.61
CA LEU A 315 1.61 12.37 -4.31
C LEU A 315 1.37 13.88 -4.43
N HIS A 316 0.17 14.28 -4.84
CA HIS A 316 -0.31 15.65 -4.73
C HIS A 316 -1.07 15.83 -3.42
N ARG A 317 -0.67 16.83 -2.66
CA ARG A 317 -1.27 17.21 -1.36
C ARG A 317 -2.63 17.88 -1.51
#